data_589aab00844ec562d69d12958ad9c449
#
_entry.id   589aab00844ec562d69d12958ad9c449
#
_cell.length_a   1.000
_cell.length_b   1.000
_cell.length_c   1.000
_cell.angle_alpha   90.00
_cell.angle_beta   90.00
_cell.angle_gamma   90.00
#
_symmetry.space_group_name_H-M   'P 1'
#
loop_
_entity.id
_entity.type
_entity.pdbx_description
1 polymer ?
#
loop_
_entity_poly.entity_id
_entity_poly.type
_entity_poly.pdbx_seq_one_letter_code
_entity_poly.pdbx_strand_id
1 'polypeptide(L)'
;SMDFKDRERDEALRARIGEALGVEEAELLNLTRLERIRTALRKDQGAFLRDLAAKNRVRFFTFSSTRQRLGKADLSRTESDEQTRAEVSATLAELDALVAEGSSTAIGDSLQRIVSDMRNEQLAGVILLTDGRRTSGNVLASAVASRLGRKEVKVYAVGVGDAQPRRDLAVDDLRAPDVTLAGDVLAGSLVVR
;
A
#
# COMPACT_ATOMS: atom_id res chain seq x y z
N SER A 1 7.04 -5.45 1.51
CA SER A 1 5.75 -6.16 1.36
C SER A 1 5.11 -5.96 -0.01
N MET A 2 5.29 -4.80 -0.65
CA MET A 2 4.73 -4.52 -1.97
C MET A 2 5.40 -5.32 -3.12
N ASP A 3 6.60 -5.80 -2.91
CA ASP A 3 7.34 -6.64 -3.87
C ASP A 3 6.97 -8.13 -3.80
N PHE A 4 5.92 -8.45 -3.06
CA PHE A 4 5.48 -9.81 -2.87
C PHE A 4 4.43 -10.23 -3.91
N LYS A 5 4.53 -11.48 -4.38
CA LYS A 5 3.55 -12.15 -5.25
C LYS A 5 2.57 -12.92 -4.38
N ASP A 6 1.32 -12.50 -4.40
CA ASP A 6 0.26 -13.21 -3.69
C ASP A 6 -0.25 -14.38 -4.54
N ARG A 7 -0.45 -15.50 -3.88
CA ARG A 7 -1.16 -16.65 -4.46
C ARG A 7 -2.52 -16.73 -3.79
N GLU A 8 -3.51 -16.04 -4.37
CA GLU A 8 -4.88 -16.16 -3.93
C GLU A 8 -5.32 -17.63 -4.03
N ARG A 9 -5.83 -18.16 -2.92
CA ARG A 9 -6.30 -19.55 -2.84
C ARG A 9 -7.70 -19.72 -3.40
N ASP A 10 -8.47 -18.66 -3.41
CA ASP A 10 -9.82 -18.63 -3.95
C ASP A 10 -9.78 -18.37 -5.46
N GLU A 11 -10.14 -19.38 -6.24
CA GLU A 11 -10.17 -19.33 -7.70
C GLU A 11 -11.19 -18.30 -8.21
N ALA A 12 -12.35 -18.20 -7.56
CA ALA A 12 -13.37 -17.21 -7.94
C ALA A 12 -12.88 -15.78 -7.70
N LEU A 13 -12.13 -15.56 -6.63
CA LEU A 13 -11.51 -14.26 -6.35
C LEU A 13 -10.41 -13.93 -7.37
N ARG A 14 -9.58 -14.91 -7.75
CA ARG A 14 -8.55 -14.73 -8.79
C ARG A 14 -9.18 -14.32 -10.12
N ALA A 15 -10.20 -15.06 -10.56
CA ALA A 15 -10.89 -14.75 -11.80
C ALA A 15 -11.46 -13.31 -11.80
N ARG A 16 -12.12 -12.90 -10.70
CA ARG A 16 -12.66 -11.54 -10.55
C ARG A 16 -11.56 -10.46 -10.56
N ILE A 17 -10.43 -10.71 -9.92
CA ILE A 17 -9.31 -9.76 -9.92
C ILE A 17 -8.70 -9.68 -11.32
N GLY A 18 -8.49 -10.82 -12.00
CA GLY A 18 -7.98 -10.87 -13.37
C GLY A 18 -8.87 -10.08 -14.33
N GLU A 19 -10.17 -10.31 -14.30
CA GLU A 19 -11.16 -9.55 -15.08
C GLU A 19 -11.12 -8.05 -14.76
N ALA A 20 -11.08 -7.70 -13.47
CA ALA A 20 -11.02 -6.31 -13.04
C ALA A 20 -9.74 -5.60 -13.50
N LEU A 21 -8.60 -6.28 -13.51
CA LEU A 21 -7.32 -5.77 -14.00
C LEU A 21 -7.16 -5.87 -15.52
N GLY A 22 -7.93 -6.73 -16.18
CA GLY A 22 -7.80 -7.02 -17.61
C GLY A 22 -6.57 -7.89 -17.92
N VAL A 23 -6.21 -8.80 -17.02
CA VAL A 23 -5.07 -9.74 -17.16
C VAL A 23 -5.55 -11.17 -17.00
N GLU A 24 -4.84 -12.10 -17.63
CA GLU A 24 -5.11 -13.54 -17.46
C GLU A 24 -4.67 -14.03 -16.05
N GLU A 25 -5.31 -15.09 -15.57
CA GLU A 25 -5.04 -15.66 -14.24
C GLU A 25 -3.56 -16.05 -14.07
N ALA A 26 -2.94 -16.61 -15.10
CA ALA A 26 -1.53 -16.98 -15.07
C ALA A 26 -0.59 -15.77 -14.93
N GLU A 27 -0.94 -14.66 -15.55
CA GLU A 27 -0.22 -13.39 -15.43
C GLU A 27 -0.44 -12.79 -14.04
N LEU A 28 -1.68 -12.77 -13.54
CA LEU A 28 -2.01 -12.27 -12.21
C LEU A 28 -1.16 -12.89 -11.10
N LEU A 29 -0.93 -14.21 -11.16
CA LEU A 29 -0.12 -14.94 -10.18
C LEU A 29 1.37 -14.53 -10.20
N ASN A 30 1.83 -13.97 -11.31
CA ASN A 30 3.21 -13.51 -11.46
C ASN A 30 3.40 -12.03 -11.09
N LEU A 31 2.31 -11.26 -10.97
CA LEU A 31 2.39 -9.85 -10.59
C LEU A 31 2.66 -9.69 -9.09
N THR A 32 3.62 -8.84 -8.78
CA THR A 32 3.81 -8.30 -7.42
C THR A 32 2.64 -7.40 -7.04
N ARG A 33 2.47 -7.09 -5.77
CA ARG A 33 1.44 -6.15 -5.29
C ARG A 33 1.57 -4.78 -5.93
N LEU A 34 2.80 -4.30 -6.10
CA LEU A 34 3.06 -3.01 -6.75
C LEU A 34 2.69 -3.05 -8.23
N GLU A 35 3.01 -4.13 -8.93
CA GLU A 35 2.61 -4.32 -10.33
C GLU A 35 1.09 -4.37 -10.50
N ARG A 36 0.36 -5.03 -9.60
CA ARG A 36 -1.11 -5.02 -9.60
C ARG A 36 -1.69 -3.61 -9.45
N ILE A 37 -1.10 -2.78 -8.59
CA ILE A 37 -1.48 -1.37 -8.46
C ILE A 37 -1.23 -0.63 -9.77
N ARG A 38 -0.07 -0.81 -10.39
CA ARG A 38 0.27 -0.19 -11.67
C ARG A 38 -0.69 -0.60 -12.77
N THR A 39 -0.97 -1.90 -12.88
CA THR A 39 -1.93 -2.44 -13.86
C THR A 39 -3.32 -1.84 -13.66
N ALA A 40 -3.81 -1.78 -12.41
CA ALA A 40 -5.10 -1.16 -12.10
C ALA A 40 -5.15 0.33 -12.48
N LEU A 41 -4.10 1.08 -12.17
CA LEU A 41 -4.04 2.52 -12.49
C LEU A 41 -3.85 2.81 -13.98
N ARG A 42 -3.27 1.87 -14.73
CA ARG A 42 -3.11 1.98 -16.20
C ARG A 42 -4.34 1.59 -16.99
N LYS A 43 -5.26 0.86 -16.38
CA LYS A 43 -6.46 0.38 -17.07
C LYS A 43 -7.16 1.54 -17.78
N ASP A 44 -7.61 1.28 -19.01
CA ASP A 44 -8.29 2.25 -19.87
C ASP A 44 -7.51 3.57 -20.01
N GLN A 45 -6.17 3.44 -20.19
CA GLN A 45 -5.25 4.57 -20.32
C GLN A 45 -5.30 5.54 -19.13
N GLY A 46 -5.45 4.99 -17.92
CA GLY A 46 -5.51 5.77 -16.69
C GLY A 46 -6.84 6.51 -16.49
N ALA A 47 -7.95 5.94 -16.95
CA ALA A 47 -9.28 6.56 -16.83
C ALA A 47 -9.60 6.98 -15.39
N PHE A 48 -9.32 6.11 -14.42
CA PHE A 48 -9.52 6.43 -13.00
C PHE A 48 -8.76 7.70 -12.55
N LEU A 49 -7.52 7.86 -12.99
CA LEU A 49 -6.71 9.03 -12.67
C LEU A 49 -7.23 10.29 -13.37
N ARG A 50 -7.69 10.16 -14.63
CA ARG A 50 -8.31 11.29 -15.36
C ARG A 50 -9.59 11.76 -14.67
N ASP A 51 -10.45 10.82 -14.25
CA ASP A 51 -11.70 11.16 -13.56
C ASP A 51 -11.45 11.84 -12.21
N LEU A 52 -10.43 11.41 -11.48
CA LEU A 52 -10.00 12.09 -10.26
C LEU A 52 -9.45 13.49 -10.54
N ALA A 53 -8.58 13.63 -11.55
CA ALA A 53 -7.94 14.89 -11.91
C ALA A 53 -8.95 15.93 -12.44
N ALA A 54 -10.03 15.49 -13.10
CA ALA A 54 -11.08 16.37 -13.61
C ALA A 54 -11.72 17.24 -12.50
N LYS A 55 -11.74 16.76 -11.27
CA LYS A 55 -12.40 17.44 -10.14
C LYS A 55 -11.47 17.84 -9.01
N ASN A 56 -10.29 17.23 -8.94
CA ASN A 56 -9.40 17.35 -7.80
C ASN A 56 -7.96 17.54 -8.26
N ARG A 57 -7.15 18.19 -7.43
CA ARG A 57 -5.70 18.06 -7.52
C ARG A 57 -5.29 16.78 -6.79
N VAL A 58 -4.62 15.86 -7.49
CA VAL A 58 -4.20 14.57 -6.94
C VAL A 58 -2.70 14.59 -6.66
N ARG A 59 -2.30 14.21 -5.46
CA ARG A 59 -0.90 14.10 -5.06
C ARG A 59 -0.60 12.68 -4.63
N PHE A 60 0.54 12.18 -5.06
CA PHE A 60 0.98 10.82 -4.78
C PHE A 60 2.11 10.81 -3.75
N PHE A 61 2.03 9.85 -2.85
CA PHE A 61 3.04 9.61 -1.83
C PHE A 61 3.32 8.12 -1.73
N THR A 62 4.58 7.76 -1.57
CA THR A 62 4.98 6.44 -1.09
C THR A 62 5.26 6.51 0.39
N PHE A 63 5.12 5.40 1.07
CA PHE A 63 5.44 5.29 2.48
C PHE A 63 6.07 3.94 2.82
N SER A 64 7.02 3.98 3.75
CA SER A 64 7.64 2.82 4.38
C SER A 64 7.82 3.12 5.87
N SER A 65 9.04 3.09 6.40
CA SER A 65 9.38 3.70 7.70
C SER A 65 9.29 5.22 7.65
N THR A 66 9.54 5.80 6.47
CA THR A 66 9.41 7.21 6.16
C THR A 66 8.48 7.38 4.96
N ARG A 67 7.88 8.57 4.82
CA ARG A 67 7.17 8.93 3.61
C ARG A 67 8.08 9.60 2.61
N GLN A 68 7.79 9.38 1.34
CA GLN A 68 8.43 10.10 0.25
C GLN A 68 7.34 10.58 -0.72
N ARG A 69 7.40 11.85 -1.11
CA ARG A 69 6.54 12.37 -2.18
C ARG A 69 7.08 11.85 -3.51
N LEU A 70 6.20 11.36 -4.35
CA LEU A 70 6.53 11.09 -5.74
C LEU A 70 6.70 12.44 -6.47
N GLY A 71 7.89 12.74 -6.88
CA GLY A 71 8.36 14.05 -7.35
C GLY A 71 7.42 14.80 -8.27
N LYS A 72 7.25 14.36 -9.53
CA LYS A 72 6.39 14.99 -10.53
C LYS A 72 4.99 14.38 -10.62
N ALA A 73 4.68 13.38 -9.82
CA ALA A 73 3.40 12.69 -9.83
C ALA A 73 2.29 13.52 -9.13
N ASP A 74 2.08 14.73 -9.61
CA ASP A 74 0.95 15.57 -9.23
C ASP A 74 0.07 15.74 -10.46
N LEU A 75 -1.22 15.43 -10.32
CA LEU A 75 -2.21 15.74 -11.35
C LEU A 75 -2.93 17.01 -10.93
N SER A 76 -2.87 18.01 -11.78
CA SER A 76 -3.58 19.26 -11.58
C SER A 76 -4.91 19.23 -12.34
N ARG A 77 -5.88 19.97 -11.84
CA ARG A 77 -7.09 20.22 -12.61
C ARG A 77 -6.71 21.08 -13.82
N THR A 78 -6.86 20.54 -15.01
CA THR A 78 -6.63 21.25 -16.26
C THR A 78 -7.94 21.42 -17.03
N GLU A 79 -8.02 22.43 -17.87
CA GLU A 79 -9.18 22.65 -18.74
C GLU A 79 -9.07 21.87 -20.06
N SER A 80 -7.89 21.31 -20.35
CA SER A 80 -7.59 20.57 -21.58
C SER A 80 -7.48 19.05 -21.30
N ASP A 81 -8.27 18.28 -22.02
CA ASP A 81 -8.19 16.81 -22.00
C ASP A 81 -6.82 16.28 -22.43
N GLU A 82 -6.18 16.95 -23.39
CA GLU A 82 -4.85 16.57 -23.87
C GLU A 82 -3.78 16.78 -22.79
N GLN A 83 -3.83 17.90 -22.08
CA GLN A 83 -2.92 18.16 -20.97
C GLN A 83 -3.15 17.17 -19.82
N THR A 84 -4.40 16.86 -19.49
CA THR A 84 -4.72 15.86 -18.47
C THR A 84 -4.16 14.49 -18.85
N ARG A 85 -4.27 14.08 -20.13
CA ARG A 85 -3.68 12.82 -20.61
C ARG A 85 -2.16 12.81 -20.50
N ALA A 86 -1.50 13.92 -20.86
CA ALA A 86 -0.06 14.04 -20.74
C ALA A 86 0.42 13.95 -19.28
N GLU A 87 -0.25 14.64 -18.37
CA GLU A 87 0.04 14.57 -16.92
C GLU A 87 -0.18 13.16 -16.36
N VAL A 88 -1.27 12.49 -16.74
CA VAL A 88 -1.55 11.10 -16.33
C VAL A 88 -0.48 10.16 -16.88
N SER A 89 -0.09 10.32 -18.14
CA SER A 89 0.98 9.50 -18.75
C SER A 89 2.32 9.69 -18.01
N ALA A 90 2.69 10.93 -17.70
CA ALA A 90 3.89 11.23 -16.94
C ALA A 90 3.84 10.63 -15.51
N THR A 91 2.68 10.72 -14.85
CA THR A 91 2.45 10.12 -13.52
C THR A 91 2.58 8.60 -13.56
N LEU A 92 2.00 7.95 -14.57
CA LEU A 92 2.12 6.51 -14.74
C LEU A 92 3.57 6.08 -14.99
N ALA A 93 4.34 6.85 -15.75
CA ALA A 93 5.77 6.59 -15.95
C ALA A 93 6.57 6.71 -14.65
N GLU A 94 6.28 7.68 -13.80
CA GLU A 94 6.91 7.78 -12.46
C GLU A 94 6.51 6.62 -11.55
N LEU A 95 5.25 6.18 -11.59
CA LEU A 95 4.80 5.02 -10.85
C LEU A 95 5.51 3.73 -11.31
N ASP A 96 5.85 3.61 -12.59
CA ASP A 96 6.60 2.45 -13.08
C ASP A 96 8.06 2.44 -12.63
N ALA A 97 8.65 3.60 -12.48
CA ALA A 97 10.01 3.72 -11.96
C ALA A 97 10.13 3.42 -10.45
N LEU A 98 8.99 3.33 -9.74
CA LEU A 98 9.01 3.01 -8.31
C LEU A 98 9.59 1.63 -8.07
N VAL A 99 10.45 1.53 -7.08
CA VAL A 99 10.90 0.26 -6.52
C VAL A 99 10.32 0.12 -5.10
N ALA A 100 9.84 -1.07 -4.78
CA ALA A 100 9.29 -1.36 -3.46
C ALA A 100 10.43 -1.53 -2.45
N GLU A 101 11.05 -0.43 -2.05
CA GLU A 101 12.11 -0.40 -1.04
C GLU A 101 11.51 -0.11 0.33
N GLY A 102 12.06 -0.75 1.35
CA GLY A 102 11.67 -0.51 2.74
C GLY A 102 11.39 -1.78 3.53
N SER A 103 12.10 -1.93 4.64
CA SER A 103 12.01 -3.08 5.55
C SER A 103 10.82 -2.98 6.51
N SER A 104 10.21 -1.81 6.65
CA SER A 104 9.13 -1.57 7.62
C SER A 104 8.05 -0.62 7.08
N THR A 105 6.86 -0.72 7.65
CA THR A 105 5.67 0.02 7.22
C THR A 105 5.03 0.72 8.40
N ALA A 106 5.11 2.07 8.41
CA ALA A 106 4.54 2.96 9.44
C ALA A 106 3.32 3.72 8.88
N ILE A 107 2.22 3.01 8.62
CA ILE A 107 1.03 3.57 7.96
C ILE A 107 0.49 4.80 8.68
N GLY A 108 0.28 4.70 9.99
CA GLY A 108 -0.34 5.78 10.78
C GLY A 108 0.53 7.03 10.86
N ASP A 109 1.83 6.86 11.10
CA ASP A 109 2.77 7.98 11.16
C ASP A 109 2.89 8.68 9.79
N SER A 110 2.94 7.90 8.70
CA SER A 110 3.01 8.44 7.33
C SER A 110 1.73 9.22 6.98
N LEU A 111 0.56 8.65 7.28
CA LEU A 111 -0.72 9.31 7.06
C LEU A 111 -0.83 10.61 7.88
N GLN A 112 -0.41 10.58 9.14
CA GLN A 112 -0.41 11.79 10.00
C GLN A 112 0.48 12.89 9.43
N ARG A 113 1.67 12.54 8.92
CA ARG A 113 2.59 13.51 8.30
C ARG A 113 2.02 14.11 7.02
N ILE A 114 1.47 13.28 6.13
CA ILE A 114 0.82 13.75 4.89
C ILE A 114 -0.27 14.76 5.22
N VAL A 115 -1.16 14.42 6.15
CA VAL A 115 -2.26 15.31 6.58
C VAL A 115 -1.73 16.59 7.23
N SER A 116 -0.63 16.51 7.96
CA SER A 116 -0.02 17.69 8.58
C SER A 116 0.58 18.65 7.55
N ASP A 117 1.19 18.11 6.50
CA ASP A 117 1.77 18.93 5.42
C ASP A 117 0.69 19.61 4.57
N MET A 118 -0.48 18.99 4.46
CA MET A 118 -1.62 19.52 3.71
C MET A 118 -2.56 20.36 4.56
N ARG A 119 -2.11 20.83 5.72
CA ARG A 119 -2.94 21.53 6.72
C ARG A 119 -3.58 22.82 6.20
N ASN A 120 -2.94 23.46 5.26
CA ASN A 120 -3.39 24.73 4.64
C ASN A 120 -4.15 24.50 3.32
N GLU A 121 -4.41 23.26 2.95
CA GLU A 121 -5.13 22.90 1.74
C GLU A 121 -6.46 22.22 2.08
N GLN A 122 -7.46 22.44 1.26
CA GLN A 122 -8.73 21.75 1.40
C GLN A 122 -8.58 20.31 0.89
N LEU A 123 -8.48 19.36 1.82
CA LEU A 123 -8.33 17.95 1.51
C LEU A 123 -9.69 17.30 1.26
N ALA A 124 -9.96 16.87 0.03
CA ALA A 124 -11.21 16.21 -0.35
C ALA A 124 -11.29 14.75 0.16
N GLY A 125 -10.16 14.07 0.20
CA GLY A 125 -10.07 12.69 0.67
C GLY A 125 -8.66 12.13 0.57
N VAL A 126 -8.50 10.92 1.09
CA VAL A 126 -7.25 10.14 1.02
C VAL A 126 -7.57 8.74 0.49
N ILE A 127 -6.84 8.30 -0.53
CA ILE A 127 -6.87 6.91 -1.01
C ILE A 127 -5.58 6.25 -0.55
N LEU A 128 -5.70 5.21 0.27
CA LEU A 128 -4.59 4.47 0.83
C LEU A 128 -4.53 3.09 0.19
N LEU A 129 -3.49 2.81 -0.60
CA LEU A 129 -3.23 1.50 -1.19
C LEU A 129 -2.23 0.77 -0.31
N THR A 130 -2.64 -0.32 0.34
CA THR A 130 -1.81 -0.99 1.34
C THR A 130 -2.17 -2.47 1.47
N ASP A 131 -1.22 -3.30 1.90
CA ASP A 131 -1.47 -4.68 2.31
C ASP A 131 -2.01 -4.80 3.75
N GLY A 132 -2.22 -3.67 4.42
CA GLY A 132 -2.73 -3.61 5.79
C GLY A 132 -1.70 -3.97 6.87
N ARG A 133 -0.50 -4.40 6.51
CA ARG A 133 0.53 -4.81 7.48
C ARG A 133 1.26 -3.59 8.04
N ARG A 134 1.10 -3.38 9.33
CA ARG A 134 1.90 -2.42 10.09
C ARG A 134 3.04 -3.18 10.76
N THR A 135 4.26 -2.86 10.43
CA THR A 135 5.47 -3.45 11.04
C THR A 135 6.24 -2.47 11.91
N SER A 136 5.88 -1.18 11.87
CA SER A 136 6.53 -0.12 12.67
C SER A 136 5.56 1.05 12.90
N GLY A 137 6.03 2.07 13.61
CA GLY A 137 5.30 3.29 13.88
C GLY A 137 4.49 3.26 15.18
N ASN A 138 4.28 4.45 15.76
CA ASN A 138 3.60 4.63 17.04
C ASN A 138 2.14 5.06 16.88
N VAL A 139 1.77 5.57 15.71
CA VAL A 139 0.42 6.11 15.44
C VAL A 139 -0.45 5.04 14.78
N LEU A 140 -1.64 4.84 15.30
CA LEU A 140 -2.64 3.98 14.68
C LEU A 140 -3.28 4.70 13.48
N ALA A 141 -3.30 4.04 12.32
CA ALA A 141 -3.94 4.59 11.12
C ALA A 141 -5.44 4.89 11.34
N SER A 142 -6.14 4.04 12.10
CA SER A 142 -7.53 4.24 12.48
C SER A 142 -7.76 5.52 13.29
N ALA A 143 -6.84 5.87 14.19
CA ALA A 143 -6.93 7.11 14.96
C ALA A 143 -6.78 8.35 14.07
N VAL A 144 -5.89 8.29 13.07
CA VAL A 144 -5.74 9.37 12.09
C VAL A 144 -6.98 9.47 11.20
N ALA A 145 -7.48 8.33 10.70
CA ALA A 145 -8.69 8.28 9.88
C ALA A 145 -9.92 8.84 10.63
N SER A 146 -10.09 8.48 11.90
CA SER A 146 -11.16 9.02 12.74
C SER A 146 -11.05 10.54 12.92
N ARG A 147 -9.83 11.07 13.03
CA ARG A 147 -9.59 12.52 13.11
C ARG A 147 -9.95 13.22 11.80
N LEU A 148 -9.62 12.61 10.67
CA LEU A 148 -10.00 13.10 9.35
C LEU A 148 -11.51 13.06 9.15
N GLY A 149 -12.17 11.97 9.56
CA GLY A 149 -13.62 11.84 9.50
C GLY A 149 -14.36 12.96 10.26
N ARG A 150 -13.84 13.40 11.41
CA ARG A 150 -14.39 14.57 12.13
C ARG A 150 -14.24 15.91 11.38
N LYS A 151 -13.37 15.95 10.38
CA LYS A 151 -13.20 17.09 9.46
C LYS A 151 -13.86 16.83 8.10
N GLU A 152 -14.74 15.82 8.02
CA GLU A 152 -15.44 15.41 6.80
C GLU A 152 -14.51 14.92 5.67
N VAL A 153 -13.23 14.67 5.97
CA VAL A 153 -12.28 14.11 5.02
C VAL A 153 -12.38 12.59 5.03
N LYS A 154 -12.77 12.01 3.89
CA LYS A 154 -12.93 10.57 3.73
C LYS A 154 -11.59 9.88 3.52
N VAL A 155 -11.39 8.73 4.16
CA VAL A 155 -10.23 7.86 3.93
C VAL A 155 -10.72 6.55 3.32
N TYR A 156 -10.28 6.26 2.10
CA TYR A 156 -10.56 5.04 1.38
C TYR A 156 -9.35 4.12 1.47
N ALA A 157 -9.44 3.05 2.23
CA ALA A 157 -8.40 2.04 2.29
C ALA A 157 -8.69 0.93 1.27
N VAL A 158 -7.77 0.73 0.34
CA VAL A 158 -7.81 -0.32 -0.68
C VAL A 158 -6.77 -1.36 -0.31
N GLY A 159 -7.22 -2.56 0.05
CA GLY A 159 -6.35 -3.69 0.34
C GLY A 159 -5.73 -4.24 -0.94
N VAL A 160 -4.41 -4.43 -0.91
CA VAL A 160 -3.66 -5.05 -2.02
C VAL A 160 -3.00 -6.31 -1.51
N GLY A 161 -3.37 -7.45 -2.07
CA GLY A 161 -2.87 -8.75 -1.68
C GLY A 161 -3.95 -9.68 -1.15
N ASP A 162 -3.55 -10.88 -0.73
CA ASP A 162 -4.46 -11.88 -0.18
C ASP A 162 -4.92 -11.47 1.22
N ALA A 163 -6.24 -11.42 1.43
CA ALA A 163 -6.84 -11.13 2.72
C ALA A 163 -6.70 -12.28 3.73
N GLN A 164 -6.39 -13.49 3.26
CA GLN A 164 -6.21 -14.64 4.14
C GLN A 164 -4.86 -14.58 4.86
N PRO A 165 -4.84 -14.82 6.18
CA PRO A 165 -3.58 -14.91 6.91
C PRO A 165 -2.73 -16.04 6.33
N ARG A 166 -1.45 -15.78 6.10
CA ARG A 166 -0.53 -16.82 5.73
C ARG A 166 -0.44 -17.84 6.85
N ARG A 167 -0.40 -19.11 6.48
CA ARG A 167 0.02 -20.17 7.40
C ARG A 167 1.55 -20.17 7.42
N ASP A 168 2.14 -19.24 8.13
CA ASP A 168 3.56 -19.21 8.39
C ASP A 168 3.80 -19.79 9.78
N LEU A 169 4.81 -20.62 9.90
CA LEU A 169 5.32 -21.04 11.19
C LEU A 169 6.07 -19.84 11.79
N ALA A 170 5.55 -19.29 12.85
CA ALA A 170 6.19 -18.23 13.60
C ALA A 170 6.57 -18.74 15.00
N VAL A 171 7.78 -18.42 15.43
CA VAL A 171 8.20 -18.62 16.83
C VAL A 171 7.54 -17.54 17.67
N ASP A 172 6.64 -17.95 18.53
CA ASP A 172 5.85 -17.05 19.38
C ASP A 172 6.51 -16.82 20.74
N ASP A 173 7.13 -17.86 21.30
CA ASP A 173 7.85 -17.78 22.56
C ASP A 173 9.03 -18.78 22.55
N LEU A 174 10.18 -18.33 23.05
CA LEU A 174 11.36 -19.15 23.30
C LEU A 174 11.76 -18.99 24.76
N ARG A 175 11.65 -20.07 25.51
CA ARG A 175 12.09 -20.11 26.92
C ARG A 175 13.30 -21.00 27.01
N ALA A 176 14.41 -20.41 27.40
CA ALA A 176 15.66 -21.08 27.70
C ALA A 176 16.29 -20.44 28.95
N PRO A 177 17.10 -21.16 29.72
CA PRO A 177 17.86 -20.55 30.81
C PRO A 177 18.79 -19.45 30.30
N ASP A 178 18.86 -18.34 31.04
CA ASP A 178 19.74 -17.21 30.69
C ASP A 178 21.22 -17.52 30.86
N VAL A 179 21.54 -18.53 31.69
CA VAL A 179 22.89 -18.96 31.99
C VAL A 179 22.96 -20.49 32.05
N THR A 180 24.00 -21.06 31.43
CA THR A 180 24.31 -22.48 31.52
C THR A 180 25.84 -22.67 31.62
N LEU A 181 26.28 -23.77 32.20
CA LEU A 181 27.71 -24.10 32.28
C LEU A 181 28.16 -24.82 31.02
N ALA A 182 29.42 -24.63 30.68
CA ALA A 182 30.02 -25.32 29.52
C ALA A 182 29.99 -26.82 29.72
N GLY A 183 29.33 -27.55 28.82
CA GLY A 183 29.16 -28.98 28.86
C GLY A 183 27.79 -29.45 29.38
N ASP A 184 26.94 -28.57 29.89
CA ASP A 184 25.58 -28.92 30.31
C ASP A 184 24.62 -29.00 29.13
N VAL A 185 23.59 -29.82 29.30
CA VAL A 185 22.50 -29.92 28.32
C VAL A 185 21.53 -28.79 28.58
N LEU A 186 21.37 -27.90 27.57
CA LEU A 186 20.41 -26.83 27.61
C LEU A 186 19.01 -27.39 27.22
N ALA A 187 18.07 -27.32 28.15
CA ALA A 187 16.66 -27.62 27.87
C ALA A 187 15.89 -26.31 27.68
N GLY A 188 15.26 -26.17 26.53
CA GLY A 188 14.40 -25.02 26.20
C GLY A 188 13.05 -25.46 25.67
N SER A 189 12.05 -24.61 25.74
CA SER A 189 10.75 -24.80 25.10
C SER A 189 10.51 -23.73 24.05
N LEU A 190 9.98 -24.16 22.91
CA LEU A 190 9.65 -23.32 21.77
C LEU A 190 8.15 -23.44 21.52
N VAL A 191 7.45 -22.32 21.49
CA VAL A 191 6.06 -22.24 21.06
C VAL A 191 6.03 -21.77 19.61
N VAL A 192 5.47 -22.59 18.76
CA VAL A 192 5.30 -22.31 17.33
C VAL A 192 3.81 -22.13 17.06
N ARG A 193 3.47 -21.09 16.33
CA ARG A 193 2.11 -20.76 15.91
C ARG A 193 2.00 -20.81 14.39
#